data_0c32170def771a167cf557f67009542b
#
_entry.id   0c32170def771a167cf557f67009542b
#
_cell.length_a   1.000
_cell.length_b   1.000
_cell.length_c   1.000
_cell.angle_alpha   90.00
_cell.angle_beta   90.00
_cell.angle_gamma   90.00
#
_symmetry.space_group_name_H-M   'P 1'
#
loop_
_entity.id
_entity.type
_entity.pdbx_description
1 polymer ?
#
loop_
_entity_poly.entity_id
_entity_poly.type
_entity_poly.pdbx_seq_one_letter_code
_entity_poly.pdbx_strand_id
1 'polypeptide(L)'
;MEPIVGKILAGWRYDISGLAPEMRGDYELHFADCEHCRSRQKLNRIVDISLIVMASASGVVFLLAFALIRYFGPRHAFWLEVGALTGFALSALIWLIVAVATPAPMAVVDAAKLGARRVHDRLPAEIRERLPEEIRVKITGS
;
A
#
# COMPACT_ATOMS: atom_id res chain seq x y z
N MET A 1 32.31 9.42 -9.26
CA MET A 1 31.69 8.33 -8.47
C MET A 1 30.18 8.19 -8.67
N GLU A 2 29.48 9.24 -9.03
CA GLU A 2 28.02 9.27 -9.13
C GLU A 2 27.33 8.36 -10.18
N PRO A 3 27.87 8.13 -11.41
CA PRO A 3 27.11 7.36 -12.40
C PRO A 3 26.99 5.86 -12.06
N ILE A 4 27.88 5.31 -11.26
CA ILE A 4 27.86 3.89 -10.87
C ILE A 4 26.78 3.65 -9.81
N VAL A 5 26.74 4.49 -8.77
CA VAL A 5 25.74 4.38 -7.67
C VAL A 5 24.33 4.55 -8.24
N GLY A 6 24.11 5.53 -9.11
CA GLY A 6 22.81 5.73 -9.78
C GLY A 6 22.36 4.54 -10.61
N LYS A 7 23.27 3.84 -11.31
CA LYS A 7 22.96 2.62 -12.07
C LYS A 7 22.59 1.45 -11.15
N ILE A 8 23.29 1.28 -10.04
CA ILE A 8 23.00 0.25 -9.04
C ILE A 8 21.62 0.50 -8.44
N LEU A 9 21.34 1.73 -8.01
CA LEU A 9 20.06 2.11 -7.45
C LEU A 9 18.91 1.95 -8.46
N ALA A 10 19.12 2.26 -9.72
CA ALA A 10 18.13 2.06 -10.77
C ALA A 10 17.78 0.57 -10.94
N GLY A 11 18.77 -0.32 -10.91
CA GLY A 11 18.57 -1.77 -10.96
C GLY A 11 17.77 -2.30 -9.75
N TRP A 12 17.83 -1.63 -8.63
CA TRP A 12 17.09 -1.95 -7.40
C TRP A 12 15.81 -1.12 -7.24
N ARG A 13 15.34 -0.47 -8.28
CA ARG A 13 14.17 0.43 -8.27
C ARG A 13 14.28 1.53 -7.21
N TYR A 14 15.50 2.00 -6.91
CA TYR A 14 15.81 2.98 -5.88
C TYR A 14 15.36 2.56 -4.45
N ASP A 15 15.20 1.26 -4.22
CA ASP A 15 14.85 0.70 -2.92
C ASP A 15 16.09 0.11 -2.24
N ILE A 16 16.42 0.65 -1.07
CA ILE A 16 17.56 0.20 -0.25
C ILE A 16 17.13 -0.61 0.97
N SER A 17 15.84 -0.91 1.11
CA SER A 17 15.31 -1.61 2.28
C SER A 17 15.86 -3.04 2.44
N GLY A 18 16.22 -3.68 1.33
CA GLY A 18 16.83 -5.02 1.31
C GLY A 18 18.34 -5.06 1.50
N LEU A 19 19.02 -3.90 1.60
CA LEU A 19 20.46 -3.84 1.83
C LEU A 19 20.83 -4.14 3.28
N ALA A 20 21.99 -4.80 3.46
CA ALA A 20 22.57 -4.98 4.77
C ALA A 20 22.81 -3.61 5.45
N PRO A 21 22.60 -3.49 6.78
CA PRO A 21 22.67 -2.20 7.47
C PRO A 21 24.05 -1.52 7.31
N GLU A 22 25.13 -2.30 7.20
CA GLU A 22 26.49 -1.76 7.02
C GLU A 22 26.67 -1.03 5.68
N MET A 23 25.99 -1.50 4.63
CA MET A 23 26.06 -0.91 3.28
C MET A 23 25.04 0.21 3.06
N ARG A 24 24.02 0.30 3.91
CA ARG A 24 22.90 1.25 3.75
C ARG A 24 23.34 2.70 3.92
N GLY A 25 24.28 2.96 4.82
CA GLY A 25 24.72 4.33 5.15
C GLY A 25 25.22 5.12 3.95
N ASP A 26 26.03 4.51 3.09
CA ASP A 26 26.59 5.19 1.90
C ASP A 26 25.48 5.55 0.89
N TYR A 27 24.47 4.69 0.74
CA TYR A 27 23.33 4.96 -0.15
C TYR A 27 22.39 6.02 0.44
N GLU A 28 22.19 6.03 1.74
CA GLU A 28 21.41 7.06 2.44
C GLU A 28 22.06 8.45 2.30
N LEU A 29 23.38 8.53 2.45
CA LEU A 29 24.14 9.76 2.20
C LEU A 29 23.99 10.22 0.75
N HIS A 30 24.08 9.30 -0.21
CA HIS A 30 23.87 9.63 -1.62
C HIS A 30 22.44 10.16 -1.88
N PHE A 31 21.41 9.58 -1.26
CA PHE A 31 20.04 10.09 -1.38
C PHE A 31 19.86 11.47 -0.72
N ALA A 32 20.64 11.78 0.33
CA ALA A 32 20.60 13.09 0.95
C ALA A 32 21.16 14.17 -0.02
N ASP A 33 22.21 13.84 -0.76
CA ASP A 33 22.90 14.78 -1.64
C ASP A 33 22.34 14.82 -3.07
N CYS A 34 21.87 13.68 -3.60
CA CYS A 34 21.41 13.56 -4.99
C CYS A 34 19.89 13.73 -5.11
N GLU A 35 19.47 14.91 -5.56
CA GLU A 35 18.04 15.20 -5.77
C GLU A 35 17.41 14.30 -6.84
N HIS A 36 18.14 13.94 -7.90
CA HIS A 36 17.64 13.06 -8.96
C HIS A 36 17.28 11.67 -8.43
N CYS A 37 18.19 11.04 -7.67
CA CYS A 37 17.96 9.70 -7.11
C CYS A 37 16.82 9.72 -6.09
N ARG A 38 16.76 10.75 -5.25
CA ARG A 38 15.66 10.97 -4.29
C ARG A 38 14.31 11.14 -4.97
N SER A 39 14.25 11.91 -6.06
CA SER A 39 13.04 12.11 -6.84
C SER A 39 12.56 10.81 -7.48
N ARG A 40 13.46 10.02 -8.06
CA ARG A 40 13.16 8.71 -8.65
C ARG A 40 12.66 7.70 -7.62
N GLN A 41 13.26 7.67 -6.44
CA GLN A 41 12.79 6.83 -5.33
C GLN A 41 11.36 7.19 -4.91
N LYS A 42 11.07 8.49 -4.75
CA LYS A 42 9.73 8.96 -4.43
C LYS A 42 8.72 8.57 -5.50
N LEU A 43 9.08 8.74 -6.78
CA LEU A 43 8.21 8.39 -7.91
C LEU A 43 7.87 6.89 -7.91
N ASN A 44 8.88 6.01 -7.81
CA ASN A 44 8.65 4.57 -7.78
C ASN A 44 7.76 4.18 -6.59
N ARG A 45 8.01 4.75 -5.41
CA ARG A 45 7.18 4.49 -4.23
C ARG A 45 5.73 4.96 -4.42
N ILE A 46 5.52 6.12 -5.04
CA ILE A 46 4.17 6.62 -5.34
C ILE A 46 3.46 5.69 -6.32
N VAL A 47 4.13 5.24 -7.36
CA VAL A 47 3.57 4.30 -8.35
C VAL A 47 3.16 2.98 -7.69
N ASP A 48 4.04 2.39 -6.87
CA ASP A 48 3.75 1.13 -6.18
C ASP A 48 2.56 1.26 -5.22
N ILE A 49 2.51 2.32 -4.43
CA ILE A 49 1.39 2.59 -3.52
C ILE A 49 0.10 2.82 -4.32
N SER A 50 0.16 3.60 -5.40
CA SER A 50 -1.01 3.87 -6.24
C SER A 50 -1.57 2.60 -6.85
N LEU A 51 -0.73 1.68 -7.33
CA LEU A 51 -1.16 0.40 -7.88
C LEU A 51 -1.89 -0.45 -6.84
N ILE A 52 -1.36 -0.53 -5.60
CA ILE A 52 -2.01 -1.27 -4.52
C ILE A 52 -3.36 -0.64 -4.14
N VAL A 53 -3.42 0.68 -4.01
CA VAL A 53 -4.65 1.39 -3.68
C VAL A 53 -5.69 1.21 -4.77
N MET A 54 -5.32 1.33 -6.04
CA MET A 54 -6.23 1.13 -7.18
C MET A 54 -6.74 -0.32 -7.24
N ALA A 55 -5.86 -1.30 -7.09
CA ALA A 55 -6.26 -2.72 -7.09
C ALA A 55 -7.18 -3.04 -5.91
N SER A 56 -6.91 -2.49 -4.71
CA SER A 56 -7.75 -2.67 -3.53
C SER A 56 -9.13 -2.04 -3.74
N ALA A 57 -9.19 -0.79 -4.22
CA ALA A 57 -10.43 -0.09 -4.49
C ALA A 57 -11.28 -0.81 -5.54
N SER A 58 -10.66 -1.26 -6.64
CA SER A 58 -11.34 -2.05 -7.69
C SER A 58 -11.89 -3.35 -7.13
N GLY A 59 -11.11 -4.07 -6.31
CA GLY A 59 -11.56 -5.31 -5.66
C GLY A 59 -12.80 -5.08 -4.79
N VAL A 60 -12.81 -4.02 -3.97
CA VAL A 60 -13.96 -3.66 -3.13
C VAL A 60 -15.19 -3.34 -4.01
N VAL A 61 -15.02 -2.55 -5.07
CA VAL A 61 -16.13 -2.20 -5.98
C VAL A 61 -16.72 -3.45 -6.63
N PHE A 62 -15.90 -4.38 -7.11
CA PHE A 62 -16.40 -5.61 -7.72
C PHE A 62 -17.11 -6.53 -6.71
N LEU A 63 -16.61 -6.62 -5.46
CA LEU A 63 -17.29 -7.36 -4.40
C LEU A 63 -18.65 -6.74 -4.05
N LEU A 64 -18.72 -5.42 -3.93
CA LEU A 64 -19.98 -4.72 -3.69
C LEU A 64 -20.95 -4.90 -4.86
N ALA A 65 -20.48 -4.80 -6.10
CA ALA A 65 -21.29 -5.06 -7.28
C ALA A 65 -21.84 -6.49 -7.28
N PHE A 66 -21.00 -7.48 -6.98
CA PHE A 66 -21.44 -8.87 -6.85
C PHE A 66 -22.51 -9.03 -5.76
N ALA A 67 -22.29 -8.46 -4.57
CA ALA A 67 -23.26 -8.53 -3.47
C ALA A 67 -24.59 -7.88 -3.84
N LEU A 68 -24.56 -6.71 -4.50
CA LEU A 68 -25.78 -6.02 -4.96
C LEU A 68 -26.52 -6.82 -6.03
N ILE A 69 -25.80 -7.41 -6.99
CA ILE A 69 -26.41 -8.27 -8.03
C ILE A 69 -27.07 -9.50 -7.37
N ARG A 70 -26.42 -10.12 -6.40
CA ARG A 70 -26.99 -11.27 -5.67
C ARG A 70 -28.21 -10.91 -4.84
N TYR A 71 -28.24 -9.72 -4.25
CA TYR A 71 -29.34 -9.30 -3.38
C TYR A 71 -30.55 -8.74 -4.14
N PHE A 72 -30.31 -7.92 -5.17
CA PHE A 72 -31.36 -7.21 -5.91
C PHE A 72 -31.56 -7.71 -7.35
N GLY A 73 -30.62 -8.50 -7.87
CA GLY A 73 -30.59 -8.86 -9.27
C GLY A 73 -31.69 -9.84 -9.69
N PRO A 74 -32.18 -9.76 -10.93
CA PRO A 74 -33.10 -10.71 -11.49
C PRO A 74 -32.42 -12.07 -11.65
N ARG A 75 -33.23 -13.17 -11.62
CA ARG A 75 -32.74 -14.55 -11.76
C ARG A 75 -31.86 -14.83 -12.99
N HIS A 76 -31.77 -13.89 -13.93
CA HIS A 76 -30.99 -14.02 -15.18
C HIS A 76 -29.72 -13.15 -15.20
N ALA A 77 -29.28 -12.67 -14.05
CA ALA A 77 -28.08 -11.82 -13.95
C ALA A 77 -26.74 -12.58 -13.97
N PHE A 78 -26.75 -13.86 -14.41
CA PHE A 78 -25.56 -14.73 -14.40
C PHE A 78 -24.33 -14.08 -15.02
N TRP A 79 -24.47 -13.44 -16.19
CA TRP A 79 -23.34 -12.79 -16.86
C TRP A 79 -22.77 -11.60 -16.09
N LEU A 80 -23.60 -10.88 -15.34
CA LEU A 80 -23.15 -9.79 -14.47
C LEU A 80 -22.41 -10.33 -13.24
N GLU A 81 -22.87 -11.44 -12.67
CA GLU A 81 -22.17 -12.11 -11.56
C GLU A 81 -20.80 -12.62 -12.00
N VAL A 82 -20.73 -13.27 -13.17
CA VAL A 82 -19.46 -13.74 -13.75
C VAL A 82 -18.53 -12.55 -14.02
N GLY A 83 -19.04 -11.46 -14.59
CA GLY A 83 -18.25 -10.25 -14.82
C GLY A 83 -17.67 -9.66 -13.54
N ALA A 84 -18.49 -9.55 -12.48
CA ALA A 84 -18.05 -9.03 -11.19
C ALA A 84 -16.98 -9.92 -10.53
N LEU A 85 -17.17 -11.25 -10.57
CA LEU A 85 -16.18 -12.20 -10.04
C LEU A 85 -14.87 -12.18 -10.83
N THR A 86 -14.95 -12.09 -12.16
CA THR A 86 -13.76 -11.99 -13.02
C THR A 86 -13.00 -10.70 -12.73
N GLY A 87 -13.70 -9.57 -12.62
CA GLY A 87 -13.10 -8.28 -12.25
C GLY A 87 -12.43 -8.33 -10.87
N PHE A 88 -13.07 -8.96 -9.90
CA PHE A 88 -12.48 -9.18 -8.59
C PHE A 88 -11.20 -10.04 -8.65
N ALA A 89 -11.26 -11.17 -9.38
CA ALA A 89 -10.11 -12.07 -9.54
C ALA A 89 -8.90 -11.36 -10.19
N LEU A 90 -9.15 -10.55 -11.24
CA LEU A 90 -8.10 -9.75 -11.89
C LEU A 90 -7.51 -8.71 -10.93
N SER A 91 -8.35 -8.02 -10.17
CA SER A 91 -7.89 -7.04 -9.17
C SER A 91 -7.05 -7.71 -8.08
N ALA A 92 -7.46 -8.88 -7.60
CA ALA A 92 -6.72 -9.67 -6.62
C ALA A 92 -5.38 -10.16 -7.17
N LEU A 93 -5.34 -10.59 -8.44
CA LEU A 93 -4.10 -11.00 -9.10
C LEU A 93 -3.12 -9.85 -9.24
N ILE A 94 -3.57 -8.69 -9.69
CA ILE A 94 -2.73 -7.48 -9.78
C ILE A 94 -2.21 -7.11 -8.40
N TRP A 95 -3.07 -7.12 -7.39
CA TRP A 95 -2.68 -6.83 -6.00
C TRP A 95 -1.59 -7.80 -5.52
N LEU A 96 -1.76 -9.11 -5.78
CA LEU A 96 -0.80 -10.13 -5.39
C LEU A 96 0.55 -9.94 -6.10
N ILE A 97 0.55 -9.68 -7.41
CA ILE A 97 1.79 -9.44 -8.18
C ILE A 97 2.53 -8.23 -7.60
N VAL A 98 1.83 -7.12 -7.36
CA VAL A 98 2.45 -5.92 -6.80
C VAL A 98 2.93 -6.18 -5.38
N ALA A 99 2.16 -6.88 -4.54
CA ALA A 99 2.52 -7.19 -3.16
C ALA A 99 3.78 -8.06 -3.05
N VAL A 100 3.99 -8.99 -3.99
CA VAL A 100 5.18 -9.85 -4.01
C VAL A 100 6.38 -9.13 -4.63
N ALA A 101 6.14 -8.31 -5.66
CA ALA A 101 7.21 -7.66 -6.41
C ALA A 101 7.76 -6.39 -5.73
N THR A 102 7.05 -5.84 -4.74
CA THR A 102 7.40 -4.54 -4.13
C THR A 102 7.28 -4.55 -2.60
N PRO A 103 8.04 -3.71 -1.88
CA PRO A 103 7.87 -3.48 -0.45
C PRO A 103 6.64 -2.60 -0.13
N ALA A 104 5.85 -2.24 -1.16
CA ALA A 104 4.70 -1.34 -1.02
C ALA A 104 3.67 -1.78 0.04
N PRO A 105 3.36 -3.09 0.25
CA PRO A 105 2.46 -3.52 1.31
C PRO A 105 2.87 -3.02 2.70
N MET A 106 4.17 -3.06 3.01
CA MET A 106 4.69 -2.57 4.29
C MET A 106 4.52 -1.05 4.40
N ALA A 107 4.79 -0.31 3.34
CA ALA A 107 4.59 1.14 3.29
C ALA A 107 3.11 1.54 3.44
N VAL A 108 2.18 0.76 2.89
CA VAL A 108 0.73 0.98 3.06
C VAL A 108 0.31 0.70 4.50
N VAL A 109 0.80 -0.37 5.11
CA VAL A 109 0.54 -0.68 6.53
C VAL A 109 1.05 0.43 7.44
N ASP A 110 2.26 0.93 7.20
CA ASP A 110 2.83 2.02 7.99
C ASP A 110 2.07 3.34 7.79
N ALA A 111 1.65 3.64 6.57
CA ALA A 111 0.79 4.80 6.29
C ALA A 111 -0.58 4.68 6.96
N ALA A 112 -1.18 3.48 6.95
CA ALA A 112 -2.44 3.20 7.63
C ALA A 112 -2.31 3.36 9.16
N LYS A 113 -1.22 2.87 9.75
CA LYS A 113 -0.92 3.06 11.19
C LYS A 113 -0.78 4.54 11.54
N LEU A 114 -0.04 5.31 10.72
CA LEU A 114 0.10 6.75 10.92
C LEU A 114 -1.25 7.49 10.77
N GLY A 115 -2.06 7.09 9.80
CA GLY A 115 -3.41 7.61 9.62
C GLY A 115 -4.31 7.31 10.83
N ALA A 116 -4.28 6.08 11.33
CA ALA A 116 -5.03 5.66 12.50
C ALA A 116 -4.62 6.44 13.76
N ARG A 117 -3.32 6.69 13.97
CA ARG A 117 -2.82 7.53 15.06
C ARG A 117 -3.34 8.97 14.97
N ARG A 118 -3.29 9.58 13.78
CA ARG A 118 -3.82 10.94 13.57
C ARG A 118 -5.32 11.04 13.82
N VAL A 119 -6.09 10.02 13.43
CA VAL A 119 -7.53 9.96 13.70
C VAL A 119 -7.77 9.81 15.19
N HIS A 120 -7.05 8.90 15.85
CA HIS A 120 -7.12 8.69 17.29
C HIS A 120 -6.83 9.97 18.08
N ASP A 121 -5.80 10.75 17.67
CA ASP A 121 -5.44 12.00 18.34
C ASP A 121 -6.48 13.12 18.16
N ARG A 122 -7.29 13.03 17.10
CA ARG A 122 -8.38 13.98 16.82
C ARG A 122 -9.72 13.57 17.45
N LEU A 123 -9.82 12.35 17.99
CA LEU A 123 -11.04 11.89 18.64
C LEU A 123 -11.25 12.64 19.98
N PRO A 124 -12.47 13.06 20.30
CA PRO A 124 -12.82 13.59 21.62
C PRO A 124 -12.47 12.58 22.74
N ALA A 125 -12.06 13.10 23.88
CA ALA A 125 -11.64 12.26 25.02
C ALA A 125 -12.68 11.22 25.41
N GLU A 126 -13.94 11.57 25.37
CA GLU A 126 -15.07 10.67 25.69
C GLU A 126 -15.15 9.42 24.80
N ILE A 127 -14.83 9.57 23.51
CA ILE A 127 -14.83 8.44 22.57
C ILE A 127 -13.55 7.63 22.73
N ARG A 128 -12.44 8.30 23.03
CA ARG A 128 -11.13 7.65 23.25
C ARG A 128 -11.15 6.71 24.46
N GLU A 129 -11.85 7.07 25.52
CA GLU A 129 -11.98 6.25 26.72
C GLU A 129 -12.89 5.02 26.51
N ARG A 130 -13.85 5.10 25.59
CA ARG A 130 -14.75 3.97 25.24
C ARG A 130 -14.13 2.95 24.29
N LEU A 131 -12.95 3.24 23.72
CA LEU A 131 -12.26 2.27 22.86
C LEU A 131 -11.73 1.09 23.70
N PRO A 132 -11.95 -0.16 23.24
CA PRO A 132 -11.38 -1.34 23.87
C PRO A 132 -9.86 -1.21 24.01
N GLU A 133 -9.33 -1.66 25.16
CA GLU A 133 -7.89 -1.56 25.45
C GLU A 133 -7.02 -2.21 24.39
N GLU A 134 -7.48 -3.32 23.80
CA GLU A 134 -6.78 -4.01 22.70
C GLU A 134 -6.54 -3.10 21.49
N ILE A 135 -7.53 -2.28 21.14
CA ILE A 135 -7.42 -1.33 20.02
C ILE A 135 -6.50 -0.17 20.42
N ARG A 136 -6.61 0.31 21.65
CA ARG A 136 -5.77 1.38 22.19
C ARG A 136 -4.29 0.99 22.18
N VAL A 137 -3.96 -0.18 22.70
CA VAL A 137 -2.58 -0.72 22.70
C VAL A 137 -2.06 -0.91 21.30
N LYS A 138 -2.86 -1.40 20.34
CA LYS A 138 -2.46 -1.63 18.96
C LYS A 138 -2.18 -0.34 18.17
N ILE A 139 -2.84 0.76 18.54
CA ILE A 139 -2.64 2.08 17.90
C ILE A 139 -1.47 2.85 18.54
N THR A 140 -1.29 2.73 19.86
CA THR A 140 -0.27 3.48 20.62
C THR A 140 0.99 2.67 20.89
N GLY A 141 0.93 1.34 20.81
CA GLY A 141 2.02 0.43 21.14
C GLY A 141 2.82 0.02 19.92
N SER A 142 4.01 0.53 19.84
CA SER A 142 5.26 -0.16 19.53
C SER A 142 6.42 0.70 19.95
#